data_66e1bc36324a927a76fc728286e3c8b3
#
_entry.id   66e1bc36324a927a76fc728286e3c8b3
#
_cell.length_a   1.000
_cell.length_b   1.000
_cell.length_c   1.000
_cell.angle_alpha   90.00
_cell.angle_beta   90.00
_cell.angle_gamma   90.00
#
_symmetry.space_group_name_H-M   'P 1'
#
loop_
_entity.id
_entity.type
_entity.pdbx_description
1 polymer ?
#
loop_
_entity_poly.entity_id
_entity_poly.type
_entity_poly.pdbx_seq_one_letter_code
_entity_poly.pdbx_strand_id
1 'polypeptide(L)'
;MLSKNQLGFLYMFMSICAFSLMDVIVKWSVDYPIGQVLFFRGFFGIIFYFFVIPRERLHNFYETKRPGLHMLRCCSGLIALVAIFIALRELPLATVVSISFAAPIFTTIFSIFLLSEKVGIFRWLAVIVGFIGILIITEPGISELNIYYIFPIIFCLGLSYVAITIRQLSTTEPVWLISFYFSLSITLLSFLTIPQGWVMPSLNHLVLLSLIGIFGGV
;
A
#
# COMPACT_ATOMS: atom_id res chain seq x y z
N MET A 1 19.16 -3.89 25.83
CA MET A 1 17.82 -4.13 25.24
C MET A 1 17.30 -2.81 24.68
N LEU A 2 16.80 -2.81 23.44
CA LEU A 2 16.19 -1.62 22.83
C LEU A 2 14.90 -1.25 23.56
N SER A 3 14.63 0.05 23.73
CA SER A 3 13.35 0.51 24.26
C SER A 3 12.21 0.16 23.28
N LYS A 4 10.95 0.08 23.76
CA LYS A 4 9.78 -0.20 22.89
C LYS A 4 9.67 0.80 21.73
N ASN A 5 10.02 2.06 21.96
CA ASN A 5 10.01 3.11 20.93
C ASN A 5 11.12 2.91 19.88
N GLN A 6 12.32 2.50 20.31
CA GLN A 6 13.44 2.19 19.40
C GLN A 6 13.13 0.97 18.53
N LEU A 7 12.48 -0.04 19.09
CA LEU A 7 12.07 -1.23 18.36
C LEU A 7 11.00 -0.89 17.32
N GLY A 8 10.00 -0.06 17.68
CA GLY A 8 8.98 0.43 16.74
C GLY A 8 9.58 1.23 15.59
N PHE A 9 10.56 2.10 15.87
CA PHE A 9 11.28 2.84 14.85
C PHE A 9 12.06 1.92 13.90
N LEU A 10 12.72 0.89 14.44
CA LEU A 10 13.45 -0.09 13.64
C LEU A 10 12.51 -0.85 12.69
N TYR A 11 11.37 -1.34 13.18
CA TYR A 11 10.38 -2.03 12.35
C TYR A 11 9.81 -1.11 11.26
N MET A 12 9.52 0.14 11.58
CA MET A 12 9.05 1.12 10.60
C MET A 12 10.10 1.38 9.51
N PHE A 13 11.37 1.52 9.89
CA PHE A 13 12.47 1.70 8.94
C PHE A 13 12.63 0.48 8.02
N MET A 14 12.61 -0.73 8.57
CA MET A 14 12.68 -1.97 7.78
C MET A 14 11.51 -2.08 6.81
N SER A 15 10.30 -1.73 7.24
CA SER A 15 9.10 -1.74 6.40
C SER A 15 9.22 -0.75 5.23
N ILE A 16 9.69 0.47 5.48
CA ILE A 16 9.91 1.46 4.43
C ILE A 16 10.94 0.95 3.40
N CYS A 17 12.05 0.37 3.85
CA CYS A 17 13.03 -0.23 2.95
C CYS A 17 12.43 -1.37 2.11
N ALA A 18 11.64 -2.24 2.73
CA ALA A 18 10.96 -3.34 2.04
C ALA A 18 9.97 -2.83 0.97
N PHE A 19 9.15 -1.84 1.29
CA PHE A 19 8.25 -1.22 0.31
C PHE A 19 9.00 -0.53 -0.83
N SER A 20 10.10 0.16 -0.54
CA SER A 20 10.93 0.78 -1.60
C SER A 20 11.52 -0.26 -2.55
N LEU A 21 12.00 -1.39 -2.02
CA LEU A 21 12.48 -2.50 -2.85
C LEU A 21 11.32 -3.11 -3.67
N MET A 22 10.15 -3.29 -3.07
CA MET A 22 8.96 -3.75 -3.79
C MET A 22 8.63 -2.83 -4.96
N ASP A 23 8.64 -1.51 -4.78
CA ASP A 23 8.31 -0.54 -5.83
C ASP A 23 9.29 -0.62 -7.01
N VAL A 24 10.58 -0.82 -6.74
CA VAL A 24 11.60 -1.04 -7.78
C VAL A 24 11.31 -2.34 -8.56
N ILE A 25 10.98 -3.43 -7.86
CA ILE A 25 10.68 -4.71 -8.51
C ILE A 25 9.40 -4.60 -9.36
N VAL A 26 8.38 -3.91 -8.86
CA VAL A 26 7.16 -3.63 -9.63
C VAL A 26 7.48 -2.85 -10.91
N LYS A 27 8.36 -1.85 -10.82
CA LYS A 27 8.84 -1.10 -11.99
C LYS A 27 9.54 -1.98 -13.03
N TRP A 28 10.26 -3.01 -12.61
CA TRP A 28 10.94 -3.95 -13.50
C TRP A 28 10.02 -5.06 -14.05
N SER A 29 8.83 -5.24 -13.47
CA SER A 29 7.89 -6.31 -13.85
C SER A 29 6.88 -5.88 -14.91
N VAL A 30 7.25 -4.97 -15.83
CA VAL A 30 6.36 -4.43 -16.88
C VAL A 30 5.90 -5.50 -17.88
N ASP A 31 6.66 -6.57 -18.08
CA ASP A 31 6.35 -7.67 -18.99
C ASP A 31 5.16 -8.52 -18.51
N TYR A 32 4.75 -8.38 -17.25
CA TYR A 32 3.66 -9.14 -16.66
C TYR A 32 2.40 -8.29 -16.48
N PRO A 33 1.19 -8.81 -16.75
CA PRO A 33 -0.05 -8.10 -16.46
C PRO A 33 -0.12 -7.67 -14.98
N ILE A 34 -0.69 -6.48 -14.72
CA ILE A 34 -0.78 -5.94 -13.35
C ILE A 34 -1.49 -6.92 -12.42
N GLY A 35 -2.56 -7.57 -12.89
CA GLY A 35 -3.28 -8.56 -12.10
C GLY A 35 -2.43 -9.75 -11.68
N GLN A 36 -1.51 -10.19 -12.55
CA GLN A 36 -0.57 -11.26 -12.22
C GLN A 36 0.43 -10.80 -11.13
N VAL A 37 0.96 -9.60 -11.22
CA VAL A 37 1.85 -9.02 -10.19
C VAL A 37 1.12 -8.88 -8.86
N LEU A 38 -0.14 -8.42 -8.89
CA LEU A 38 -1.01 -8.35 -7.71
C LEU A 38 -1.26 -9.73 -7.08
N PHE A 39 -1.49 -10.75 -7.91
CA PHE A 39 -1.65 -12.12 -7.43
C PHE A 39 -0.42 -12.57 -6.63
N PHE A 40 0.77 -12.44 -7.21
CA PHE A 40 2.02 -12.80 -6.51
C PHE A 40 2.20 -12.00 -5.23
N ARG A 41 1.88 -10.71 -5.24
CA ARG A 41 1.92 -9.87 -4.04
C ARG A 41 0.98 -10.37 -2.94
N GLY A 42 -0.26 -10.70 -3.27
CA GLY A 42 -1.21 -11.23 -2.30
C GLY A 42 -0.84 -12.63 -1.82
N PHE A 43 -0.56 -13.54 -2.74
CA PHE A 43 -0.28 -14.96 -2.47
C PHE A 43 0.96 -15.15 -1.58
N PHE A 44 2.09 -14.55 -1.96
CA PHE A 44 3.30 -14.64 -1.14
C PHE A 44 3.21 -13.81 0.15
N GLY A 45 2.40 -12.75 0.18
CA GLY A 45 2.04 -12.07 1.41
C GLY A 45 1.29 -12.98 2.38
N ILE A 46 0.33 -13.80 1.91
CA ILE A 46 -0.36 -14.80 2.74
C ILE A 46 0.63 -15.84 3.29
N ILE A 47 1.51 -16.36 2.42
CA ILE A 47 2.54 -17.32 2.84
C ILE A 47 3.42 -16.72 3.94
N PHE A 48 3.85 -15.46 3.76
CA PHE A 48 4.65 -14.75 4.78
C PHE A 48 3.92 -14.68 6.13
N TYR A 49 2.61 -14.39 6.15
CA TYR A 49 1.83 -14.36 7.40
C TYR A 49 1.76 -15.73 8.07
N PHE A 50 1.67 -16.83 7.33
CA PHE A 50 1.69 -18.18 7.92
C PHE A 50 2.99 -18.50 8.65
N PHE A 51 4.10 -17.89 8.26
CA PHE A 51 5.40 -18.04 8.95
C PHE A 51 5.57 -17.11 10.14
N VAL A 52 4.97 -15.92 10.08
CA VAL A 52 5.15 -14.87 11.11
C VAL A 52 4.11 -14.98 12.23
N ILE A 53 2.89 -15.42 11.92
CA ILE A 53 1.80 -15.49 12.89
C ILE A 53 1.91 -16.78 13.72
N PRO A 54 1.82 -16.70 15.06
CA PRO A 54 1.76 -17.88 15.91
C PRO A 54 0.58 -18.77 15.53
N ARG A 55 0.81 -20.08 15.44
CA ARG A 55 -0.19 -21.08 15.00
C ARG A 55 -1.47 -21.06 15.84
N GLU A 56 -1.35 -20.74 17.11
CA GLU A 56 -2.49 -20.63 18.06
C GLU A 56 -3.48 -19.54 17.66
N ARG A 57 -3.02 -18.48 16.98
CA ARG A 57 -3.86 -17.37 16.52
C ARG A 57 -4.47 -17.59 15.14
N LEU A 58 -3.95 -18.54 14.36
CA LEU A 58 -4.47 -18.87 13.04
C LEU A 58 -5.86 -19.53 13.09
N HIS A 59 -6.27 -20.08 14.24
CA HIS A 59 -7.60 -20.70 14.39
C HIS A 59 -8.75 -19.70 14.36
N ASN A 60 -8.49 -18.43 14.67
CA ASN A 60 -9.48 -17.35 14.77
C ASN A 60 -9.46 -16.38 13.59
N PHE A 61 -8.95 -16.79 12.42
CA PHE A 61 -8.81 -15.90 11.25
C PHE A 61 -10.17 -15.45 10.66
N TYR A 62 -11.26 -16.12 10.99
CA TYR A 62 -12.63 -15.79 10.52
C TYR A 62 -13.43 -14.91 11.49
N GLU A 63 -12.92 -14.67 12.69
CA GLU A 63 -13.62 -13.90 13.71
C GLU A 63 -13.38 -12.39 13.54
N THR A 64 -14.06 -11.77 12.56
CA THR A 64 -14.08 -10.31 12.50
C THR A 64 -15.33 -9.74 13.15
N LYS A 65 -15.15 -8.68 13.93
CA LYS A 65 -16.26 -7.92 14.57
C LYS A 65 -16.80 -6.82 13.64
N ARG A 66 -16.07 -6.45 12.59
CA ARG A 66 -16.39 -5.31 11.70
C ARG A 66 -16.20 -5.64 10.21
N PRO A 67 -16.95 -6.61 9.65
CA PRO A 67 -16.75 -7.08 8.27
C PRO A 67 -16.91 -5.96 7.23
N GLY A 68 -17.85 -5.02 7.42
CA GLY A 68 -18.04 -3.89 6.51
C GLY A 68 -16.83 -2.95 6.46
N LEU A 69 -16.15 -2.75 7.60
CA LEU A 69 -14.95 -1.91 7.63
C LEU A 69 -13.74 -2.62 6.99
N HIS A 70 -13.65 -3.96 7.10
CA HIS A 70 -12.67 -4.75 6.35
C HIS A 70 -12.91 -4.66 4.85
N MET A 71 -14.16 -4.75 4.41
CA MET A 71 -14.51 -4.62 3.00
C MET A 71 -14.09 -3.24 2.45
N LEU A 72 -14.42 -2.16 3.16
CA LEU A 72 -13.99 -0.81 2.79
C LEU A 72 -12.47 -0.68 2.74
N ARG A 73 -11.76 -1.25 3.73
CA ARG A 73 -10.30 -1.30 3.77
C ARG A 73 -9.71 -2.04 2.57
N CYS A 74 -10.28 -3.19 2.23
CA CYS A 74 -9.82 -4.01 1.11
C CYS A 74 -10.09 -3.32 -0.24
N CYS A 75 -11.28 -2.76 -0.44
CA CYS A 75 -11.62 -2.05 -1.68
C CYS A 75 -10.74 -0.81 -1.88
N SER A 76 -10.63 0.05 -0.88
CA SER A 76 -9.82 1.25 -0.98
C SER A 76 -8.33 0.94 -1.15
N GLY A 77 -7.83 -0.09 -0.44
CA GLY A 77 -6.47 -0.55 -0.56
C GLY A 77 -6.17 -1.18 -1.92
N LEU A 78 -7.10 -1.92 -2.51
CA LEU A 78 -6.94 -2.49 -3.84
C LEU A 78 -6.91 -1.39 -4.92
N ILE A 79 -7.82 -0.41 -4.84
CA ILE A 79 -7.83 0.74 -5.76
C ILE A 79 -6.51 1.50 -5.66
N ALA A 80 -6.04 1.79 -4.45
CA ALA A 80 -4.76 2.44 -4.23
C ALA A 80 -3.59 1.63 -4.81
N LEU A 81 -3.57 0.32 -4.58
CA LEU A 81 -2.49 -0.55 -5.03
C LEU A 81 -2.44 -0.68 -6.55
N VAL A 82 -3.60 -0.84 -7.21
CA VAL A 82 -3.68 -0.84 -8.67
C VAL A 82 -3.20 0.50 -9.23
N ALA A 83 -3.63 1.60 -8.64
CA ALA A 83 -3.26 2.94 -9.07
C ALA A 83 -1.74 3.16 -8.97
N ILE A 84 -1.11 2.83 -7.84
CA ILE A 84 0.35 3.00 -7.70
C ILE A 84 1.12 2.08 -8.66
N PHE A 85 0.66 0.86 -8.93
CA PHE A 85 1.31 -0.05 -9.86
C PHE A 85 1.23 0.44 -11.30
N ILE A 86 0.09 1.03 -11.71
CA ILE A 86 -0.02 1.72 -13.02
C ILE A 86 0.94 2.90 -13.06
N ALA A 87 0.95 3.73 -12.04
CA ALA A 87 1.82 4.90 -11.97
C ALA A 87 3.31 4.52 -12.08
N LEU A 88 3.75 3.50 -11.36
CA LEU A 88 5.14 3.01 -11.37
C LEU A 88 5.56 2.50 -12.74
N ARG A 89 4.65 1.98 -13.56
CA ARG A 89 4.94 1.52 -14.91
C ARG A 89 5.08 2.66 -15.90
N GLU A 90 4.20 3.63 -15.82
CA GLU A 90 4.05 4.68 -16.83
C GLU A 90 4.87 5.94 -16.53
N LEU A 91 5.20 6.18 -15.25
CA LEU A 91 5.91 7.38 -14.81
C LEU A 91 7.29 7.04 -14.23
N PRO A 92 8.22 8.01 -14.21
CA PRO A 92 9.48 7.86 -13.48
C PRO A 92 9.24 7.59 -12.00
N LEU A 93 10.01 6.65 -11.42
CA LEU A 93 9.88 6.26 -10.01
C LEU A 93 9.96 7.48 -9.06
N ALA A 94 10.92 8.38 -9.31
CA ALA A 94 11.09 9.59 -8.50
C ALA A 94 9.83 10.46 -8.49
N THR A 95 9.18 10.64 -9.63
CA THR A 95 7.93 11.42 -9.76
C THR A 95 6.79 10.76 -8.99
N VAL A 96 6.62 9.44 -9.13
CA VAL A 96 5.56 8.69 -8.43
C VAL A 96 5.75 8.80 -6.92
N VAL A 97 6.96 8.57 -6.42
CA VAL A 97 7.28 8.66 -5.00
C VAL A 97 7.07 10.09 -4.48
N SER A 98 7.53 11.10 -5.22
CA SER A 98 7.35 12.51 -4.81
C SER A 98 5.87 12.88 -4.66
N ILE A 99 5.01 12.51 -5.62
CA ILE A 99 3.57 12.76 -5.53
C ILE A 99 2.97 11.96 -4.37
N SER A 100 3.44 10.73 -4.12
CA SER A 100 2.95 9.88 -3.03
C SER A 100 3.16 10.49 -1.64
N PHE A 101 4.14 11.37 -1.47
CA PHE A 101 4.30 12.16 -0.24
C PHE A 101 3.15 13.14 0.03
N ALA A 102 2.20 13.33 -0.90
CA ALA A 102 0.96 14.04 -0.64
C ALA A 102 -0.04 13.25 0.23
N ALA A 103 0.13 11.93 0.41
CA ALA A 103 -0.78 11.10 1.20
C ALA A 103 -1.01 11.61 2.64
N PRO A 104 -0.01 12.08 3.41
CA PRO A 104 -0.24 12.67 4.73
C PRO A 104 -1.20 13.88 4.73
N ILE A 105 -1.24 14.64 3.63
CA ILE A 105 -2.16 15.77 3.46
C ILE A 105 -3.60 15.26 3.47
N PHE A 106 -3.89 14.29 2.58
CA PHE A 106 -5.21 13.66 2.49
C PHE A 106 -5.58 12.91 3.77
N THR A 107 -4.61 12.25 4.43
CA THR A 107 -4.82 11.59 5.73
C THR A 107 -5.25 12.60 6.79
N THR A 108 -4.63 13.78 6.83
CA THR A 108 -5.00 14.85 7.74
C THR A 108 -6.42 15.37 7.46
N ILE A 109 -6.76 15.58 6.19
CA ILE A 109 -8.11 16.01 5.78
C ILE A 109 -9.14 14.95 6.19
N PHE A 110 -8.91 13.68 5.85
CA PHE A 110 -9.84 12.59 6.18
C PHE A 110 -9.98 12.36 7.70
N SER A 111 -8.92 12.58 8.49
CA SER A 111 -9.02 12.47 9.95
C SER A 111 -10.00 13.48 10.56
N ILE A 112 -10.10 14.69 9.99
CA ILE A 112 -11.07 15.69 10.42
C ILE A 112 -12.50 15.22 10.16
N PHE A 113 -12.78 14.75 8.93
CA PHE A 113 -14.13 14.37 8.53
C PHE A 113 -14.58 13.01 9.05
N LEU A 114 -13.70 12.01 9.06
CA LEU A 114 -14.05 10.64 9.38
C LEU A 114 -13.83 10.28 10.86
N LEU A 115 -12.89 10.95 11.54
CA LEU A 115 -12.58 10.71 12.95
C LEU A 115 -13.00 11.88 13.84
N SER A 116 -13.52 12.98 13.27
CA SER A 116 -13.86 14.21 13.98
C SER A 116 -12.70 14.77 14.82
N GLU A 117 -11.45 14.58 14.34
CA GLU A 117 -10.26 15.06 15.02
C GLU A 117 -10.09 16.57 14.82
N LYS A 118 -9.72 17.26 15.90
CA LYS A 118 -9.32 18.67 15.83
C LYS A 118 -7.85 18.74 15.44
N VAL A 119 -7.56 19.19 14.24
CA VAL A 119 -6.18 19.33 13.73
C VAL A 119 -5.66 20.71 14.12
N GLY A 120 -4.57 20.73 14.89
CA GLY A 120 -3.91 21.98 15.30
C GLY A 120 -3.17 22.66 14.15
N ILE A 121 -2.96 23.98 14.30
CA ILE A 121 -2.30 24.84 13.29
C ILE A 121 -0.93 24.31 12.86
N PHE A 122 -0.14 23.75 13.77
CA PHE A 122 1.19 23.21 13.44
C PHE A 122 1.13 22.04 12.45
N ARG A 123 0.08 21.22 12.53
CA ARG A 123 -0.12 20.10 11.60
C ARG A 123 -0.50 20.62 10.21
N TRP A 124 -1.31 21.67 10.13
CA TRP A 124 -1.62 22.37 8.89
C TRP A 124 -0.38 23.01 8.25
N LEU A 125 0.43 23.70 9.05
CA LEU A 125 1.68 24.28 8.55
C LEU A 125 2.63 23.23 8.00
N ALA A 126 2.79 22.09 8.69
CA ALA A 126 3.60 20.98 8.21
C ALA A 126 3.08 20.42 6.88
N VAL A 127 1.75 20.30 6.72
CA VAL A 127 1.09 19.87 5.48
C VAL A 127 1.39 20.85 4.33
N ILE A 128 1.25 22.16 4.56
CA ILE A 128 1.51 23.19 3.55
C ILE A 128 2.98 23.18 3.13
N VAL A 129 3.90 23.16 4.09
CA VAL A 129 5.35 23.10 3.81
C VAL A 129 5.71 21.84 3.04
N GLY A 130 5.17 20.68 3.43
CA GLY A 130 5.37 19.42 2.72
C GLY A 130 4.84 19.48 1.28
N PHE A 131 3.66 20.08 1.06
CA PHE A 131 3.08 20.24 -0.28
C PHE A 131 3.93 21.17 -1.17
N ILE A 132 4.42 22.27 -0.63
CA ILE A 132 5.37 23.15 -1.36
C ILE A 132 6.63 22.37 -1.74
N GLY A 133 7.18 21.56 -0.81
CA GLY A 133 8.33 20.71 -1.10
C GLY A 133 8.06 19.73 -2.25
N ILE A 134 6.88 19.11 -2.30
CA ILE A 134 6.49 18.22 -3.41
C ILE A 134 6.45 18.98 -4.72
N LEU A 135 5.84 20.18 -4.75
CA LEU A 135 5.77 21.00 -5.95
C LEU A 135 7.17 21.39 -6.49
N ILE A 136 8.10 21.66 -5.60
CA ILE A 136 9.49 21.98 -5.99
C ILE A 136 10.18 20.74 -6.57
N ILE A 137 10.02 19.56 -5.96
CA ILE A 137 10.67 18.33 -6.42
C ILE A 137 10.09 17.81 -7.73
N THR A 138 8.76 17.89 -7.88
CA THR A 138 8.09 17.37 -9.07
C THR A 138 8.28 18.26 -10.29
N GLU A 139 8.69 19.53 -10.09
CA GLU A 139 8.82 20.52 -11.18
C GLU A 139 7.73 20.31 -12.22
N PRO A 140 6.44 20.54 -11.92
CA PRO A 140 5.37 20.26 -12.86
C PRO A 140 5.55 21.17 -14.07
N GLY A 141 6.39 20.71 -15.00
CA GLY A 141 6.57 21.38 -16.27
C GLY A 141 5.24 21.39 -17.02
N ILE A 142 4.80 22.56 -17.43
CA ILE A 142 3.52 22.80 -18.13
C ILE A 142 3.51 22.10 -19.50
N SER A 143 4.63 21.50 -19.93
CA SER A 143 4.85 21.07 -21.30
C SER A 143 4.09 19.81 -21.72
N GLU A 144 3.72 18.87 -20.82
CA GLU A 144 2.89 17.71 -21.19
C GLU A 144 2.08 17.21 -20.00
N LEU A 145 0.78 17.51 -19.98
CA LEU A 145 -0.17 16.91 -19.04
C LEU A 145 -0.36 15.42 -19.40
N ASN A 146 0.47 14.57 -18.80
CA ASN A 146 0.30 13.13 -18.94
C ASN A 146 -0.84 12.66 -18.03
N ILE A 147 -1.86 12.01 -18.60
CA ILE A 147 -3.02 11.48 -17.88
C ILE A 147 -2.62 10.54 -16.73
N TYR A 148 -1.46 9.92 -16.82
CA TYR A 148 -0.98 8.99 -15.79
C TYR A 148 -0.67 9.66 -14.45
N TYR A 149 -0.51 10.99 -14.37
CA TYR A 149 -0.36 11.71 -13.09
C TYR A 149 -1.57 11.60 -12.16
N ILE A 150 -2.75 11.22 -12.69
CA ILE A 150 -3.94 10.99 -11.86
C ILE A 150 -3.77 9.77 -10.94
N PHE A 151 -3.00 8.77 -11.34
CA PHE A 151 -2.87 7.51 -10.57
C PHE A 151 -2.15 7.67 -9.23
N PRO A 152 -1.02 8.39 -9.09
CA PRO A 152 -0.43 8.68 -7.79
C PRO A 152 -1.37 9.47 -6.88
N ILE A 153 -2.24 10.33 -7.43
CA ILE A 153 -3.24 11.06 -6.65
C ILE A 153 -4.32 10.12 -6.13
N ILE A 154 -4.85 9.22 -6.98
CA ILE A 154 -5.78 8.17 -6.57
C ILE A 154 -5.15 7.28 -5.49
N PHE A 155 -3.88 6.93 -5.64
CA PHE A 155 -3.13 6.20 -4.62
C PHE A 155 -3.09 6.96 -3.29
N CYS A 156 -2.77 8.26 -3.29
CA CYS A 156 -2.74 9.08 -2.09
C CYS A 156 -4.10 9.12 -1.37
N LEU A 157 -5.18 9.29 -2.10
CA LEU A 157 -6.54 9.27 -1.57
C LEU A 157 -6.88 7.91 -0.96
N GLY A 158 -6.63 6.83 -1.71
CA GLY A 158 -6.89 5.47 -1.26
C GLY A 158 -6.04 5.09 -0.05
N LEU A 159 -4.72 5.40 -0.07
CA LEU A 159 -3.82 5.14 1.04
C LEU A 159 -4.24 5.89 2.32
N SER A 160 -4.66 7.14 2.17
CA SER A 160 -5.14 7.96 3.28
C SER A 160 -6.40 7.37 3.90
N TYR A 161 -7.34 6.91 3.09
CA TYR A 161 -8.54 6.23 3.56
C TYR A 161 -8.20 4.89 4.24
N VAL A 162 -7.25 4.14 3.68
CA VAL A 162 -6.69 2.92 4.28
C VAL A 162 -6.11 3.20 5.66
N ALA A 163 -5.33 4.25 5.83
CA ALA A 163 -4.74 4.61 7.12
C ALA A 163 -5.81 4.86 8.19
N ILE A 164 -6.89 5.57 7.83
CA ILE A 164 -8.03 5.81 8.72
C ILE A 164 -8.75 4.51 9.09
N THR A 165 -9.04 3.66 8.11
CA THR A 165 -9.74 2.40 8.34
C THR A 165 -8.91 1.40 9.15
N ILE A 166 -7.59 1.33 8.93
CA ILE A 166 -6.68 0.54 9.78
C ILE A 166 -6.71 1.05 11.22
N ARG A 167 -6.66 2.35 11.43
CA ARG A 167 -6.74 2.95 12.77
C ARG A 167 -8.05 2.60 13.48
N GLN A 168 -9.17 2.60 12.77
CA GLN A 168 -10.47 2.19 13.32
C GLN A 168 -10.54 0.70 13.60
N LEU A 169 -10.01 -0.15 12.71
CA LEU A 169 -9.99 -1.60 12.87
C LEU A 169 -9.05 -2.04 14.00
N SER A 170 -7.89 -1.42 14.15
CA SER A 170 -6.88 -1.76 15.17
C SER A 170 -7.38 -1.59 16.61
N THR A 171 -8.51 -0.92 16.82
CA THR A 171 -9.16 -0.82 18.13
C THR A 171 -9.86 -2.12 18.56
N THR A 172 -10.24 -2.97 17.62
CA THR A 172 -11.03 -4.18 17.86
C THR A 172 -10.38 -5.45 17.35
N GLU A 173 -9.42 -5.32 16.43
CA GLU A 173 -8.82 -6.45 15.74
C GLU A 173 -7.30 -6.34 15.67
N PRO A 174 -6.58 -7.46 15.69
CA PRO A 174 -5.13 -7.45 15.59
C PRO A 174 -4.69 -7.06 14.18
N VAL A 175 -3.57 -6.33 14.08
CA VAL A 175 -3.05 -5.79 12.81
C VAL A 175 -2.80 -6.90 11.77
N TRP A 176 -2.31 -8.07 12.21
CA TRP A 176 -2.06 -9.21 11.30
C TRP A 176 -3.34 -9.67 10.58
N LEU A 177 -4.50 -9.64 11.26
CA LEU A 177 -5.77 -10.04 10.68
C LEU A 177 -6.21 -9.06 9.58
N ILE A 178 -6.04 -7.76 9.82
CA ILE A 178 -6.34 -6.69 8.85
C ILE A 178 -5.50 -6.87 7.58
N SER A 179 -4.23 -7.17 7.75
CA SER A 179 -3.30 -7.38 6.64
C SER A 179 -3.54 -8.71 5.91
N PHE A 180 -3.89 -9.76 6.64
CA PHE A 180 -4.26 -11.06 6.07
C PHE A 180 -5.50 -10.96 5.16
N TYR A 181 -6.59 -10.33 5.63
CA TYR A 181 -7.79 -10.11 4.82
C TYR A 181 -7.49 -9.31 3.54
N PHE A 182 -6.62 -8.33 3.65
CA PHE A 182 -6.20 -7.57 2.47
C PHE A 182 -5.45 -8.42 1.46
N SER A 183 -4.45 -9.18 1.90
CA SER A 183 -3.69 -10.07 1.01
C SER A 183 -4.57 -11.15 0.40
N LEU A 184 -5.52 -11.69 1.17
CA LEU A 184 -6.52 -12.64 0.68
C LEU A 184 -7.41 -12.00 -0.40
N SER A 185 -7.91 -10.79 -0.16
CA SER A 185 -8.75 -10.07 -1.10
C SER A 185 -8.02 -9.77 -2.41
N ILE A 186 -6.76 -9.33 -2.33
CA ILE A 186 -5.92 -9.10 -3.53
C ILE A 186 -5.75 -10.41 -4.31
N THR A 187 -5.40 -11.49 -3.64
CA THR A 187 -5.19 -12.79 -4.29
C THR A 187 -6.43 -13.27 -5.01
N LEU A 188 -7.60 -13.24 -4.33
CA LEU A 188 -8.86 -13.68 -4.91
C LEU A 188 -9.30 -12.81 -6.10
N LEU A 189 -9.24 -11.49 -5.96
CA LEU A 189 -9.64 -10.58 -7.03
C LEU A 189 -8.69 -10.62 -8.22
N SER A 190 -7.42 -10.89 -7.99
CA SER A 190 -6.44 -11.04 -9.07
C SER A 190 -6.73 -12.24 -9.98
N PHE A 191 -7.37 -13.31 -9.49
CA PHE A 191 -7.81 -14.43 -10.33
C PHE A 191 -8.76 -13.99 -11.45
N LEU A 192 -9.55 -12.94 -11.24
CA LEU A 192 -10.45 -12.40 -12.28
C LEU A 192 -9.68 -11.82 -13.47
N THR A 193 -8.38 -11.60 -13.32
CA THR A 193 -7.53 -11.05 -14.39
C THR A 193 -6.82 -12.13 -15.21
N ILE A 194 -6.99 -13.41 -14.90
CA ILE A 194 -6.41 -14.52 -15.70
C ILE A 194 -6.73 -14.42 -17.19
N PRO A 195 -7.98 -14.07 -17.60
CA PRO A 195 -8.31 -13.94 -19.02
C PRO A 195 -7.54 -12.82 -19.74
N GLN A 196 -6.88 -11.91 -19.02
CA GLN A 196 -6.04 -10.85 -19.59
C GLN A 196 -4.69 -11.37 -20.12
N GLY A 197 -4.46 -12.69 -20.13
CA GLY A 197 -3.28 -13.30 -20.71
C GLY A 197 -2.08 -13.33 -19.75
N TRP A 198 -2.21 -14.06 -18.64
CA TRP A 198 -1.07 -14.28 -17.74
C TRP A 198 0.06 -15.03 -18.45
N VAL A 199 1.28 -14.60 -18.21
CA VAL A 199 2.49 -15.17 -18.80
C VAL A 199 3.21 -16.03 -17.77
N MET A 200 3.66 -17.22 -18.18
CA MET A 200 4.43 -18.09 -17.29
C MET A 200 5.77 -17.43 -16.98
N PRO A 201 6.07 -17.08 -15.72
CA PRO A 201 7.32 -16.42 -15.40
C PRO A 201 8.51 -17.38 -15.52
N SER A 202 9.64 -16.88 -16.00
CA SER A 202 10.92 -17.60 -15.89
C SER A 202 11.32 -17.77 -14.43
N LEU A 203 12.23 -18.69 -14.13
CA LEU A 203 12.63 -18.99 -12.74
C LEU A 203 13.14 -17.73 -12.01
N ASN A 204 13.92 -16.88 -12.69
CA ASN A 204 14.43 -15.62 -12.14
C ASN A 204 13.31 -14.62 -11.87
N HIS A 205 12.35 -14.50 -12.79
CA HIS A 205 11.21 -13.62 -12.61
C HIS A 205 10.23 -14.14 -11.57
N LEU A 206 10.12 -15.47 -11.40
CA LEU A 206 9.32 -16.04 -10.31
C LEU A 206 9.86 -15.60 -8.95
N VAL A 207 11.18 -15.59 -8.77
CA VAL A 207 11.82 -15.09 -7.54
C VAL A 207 11.51 -13.61 -7.35
N LEU A 208 11.66 -12.78 -8.38
CA LEU A 208 11.35 -11.34 -8.29
C LEU A 208 9.88 -11.09 -7.92
N LEU A 209 8.94 -11.78 -8.57
CA LEU A 209 7.52 -11.68 -8.29
C LEU A 209 7.17 -12.14 -6.86
N SER A 210 7.82 -13.20 -6.36
CA SER A 210 7.62 -13.67 -4.99
C SER A 210 8.13 -12.66 -3.96
N LEU A 211 9.25 -11.98 -4.24
CA LEU A 211 9.78 -10.92 -3.39
C LEU A 211 8.81 -9.73 -3.26
N ILE A 212 8.04 -9.41 -4.31
CA ILE A 212 6.97 -8.38 -4.22
C ILE A 212 5.99 -8.73 -3.10
N GLY A 213 5.60 -10.01 -2.99
CA GLY A 213 4.67 -10.47 -1.96
C GLY A 213 5.28 -10.45 -0.56
N ILE A 214 6.52 -10.88 -0.42
CA ILE A 214 7.24 -10.89 0.86
C ILE A 214 7.43 -9.44 1.35
N PHE A 215 7.98 -8.56 0.53
CA PHE A 215 8.21 -7.16 0.90
C PHE A 215 6.90 -6.39 1.12
N GLY A 216 5.84 -6.74 0.39
CA GLY A 216 4.52 -6.14 0.60
C GLY A 216 3.77 -6.70 1.80
N GLY A 217 4.24 -7.79 2.43
CA GLY A 217 3.68 -8.40 3.65
C GLY A 217 4.34 -7.90 4.95
N VAL A 218 5.51 -7.27 4.86
CA VAL A 218 6.24 -6.70 6.01
C VAL A 218 5.62 -5.39 6.46
#